data_fb50d9d5dda290fd720f96c2f3ee2d1c
#
_entry.id   fb50d9d5dda290fd720f96c2f3ee2d1c
#
_cell.length_a   1.000
_cell.length_b   1.000
_cell.length_c   1.000
_cell.angle_alpha   90.00
_cell.angle_beta   90.00
_cell.angle_gamma   90.00
#
_symmetry.space_group_name_H-M   'P 1'
#
loop_
_entity.id
_entity.type
_entity.pdbx_description
1 polymer ?
#
loop_
_entity_poly.entity_id
_entity_poly.type
_entity_poly.pdbx_seq_one_letter_code
_entity_poly.pdbx_strand_id
1 'polypeptide(L)'
;ANSRSIAEENTPWNQPETRNPWNSSEIQNPLERSEGYEPWEQKSNPQIPVLVQIPDEPVQAQDFSDDDSETVLLRDDGDSETVLLRQPQKISAKLIRINTQEVFSVTTENCKIGKRALMADICIRNNPTISREHCVIRFRDGDYYIEDMDSSNYTYLNGIRVMPGHPKKLQEEDRIRLSDEEFIFRKGE
;
A
#
# COMPACT_ATOMS: atom_id res chain seq x y z
N ALA A 1 80.02 -23.12 -4.26
CA ALA A 1 78.93 -23.89 -3.69
C ALA A 1 78.28 -23.01 -2.58
N ASN A 2 77.21 -22.29 -2.90
CA ASN A 2 76.42 -21.52 -1.94
C ASN A 2 74.96 -21.91 -2.14
N SER A 3 74.49 -22.71 -1.23
CA SER A 3 73.07 -23.03 -1.10
C SER A 3 72.41 -21.92 -0.30
N ARG A 4 71.60 -21.13 -0.93
CA ARG A 4 70.64 -20.21 -0.25
C ARG A 4 69.34 -20.94 -0.06
N SER A 5 68.98 -21.19 1.18
CA SER A 5 67.64 -21.60 1.60
C SER A 5 66.65 -20.45 1.42
N ILE A 6 65.60 -20.71 0.69
CA ILE A 6 64.46 -19.81 0.50
C ILE A 6 63.56 -19.94 1.73
N ALA A 7 63.38 -18.85 2.44
CA ALA A 7 62.45 -18.77 3.55
C ALA A 7 61.01 -18.83 2.97
N GLU A 8 60.21 -19.76 3.47
CA GLU A 8 58.77 -19.83 3.20
C GLU A 8 58.10 -18.62 3.83
N GLU A 9 57.52 -17.77 3.00
CA GLU A 9 56.67 -16.67 3.43
C GLU A 9 55.38 -17.24 4.06
N ASN A 10 55.19 -16.89 5.30
CA ASN A 10 54.02 -17.20 6.10
C ASN A 10 52.81 -16.38 5.55
N THR A 11 51.98 -17.00 4.73
CA THR A 11 50.76 -16.37 4.28
C THR A 11 49.65 -16.46 5.36
N PRO A 12 48.91 -15.38 5.63
CA PRO A 12 47.93 -15.31 6.75
C PRO A 12 46.68 -16.18 6.58
N TRP A 13 46.60 -17.02 5.57
CA TRP A 13 45.37 -17.73 5.19
C TRP A 13 45.29 -19.19 5.67
N ASN A 14 46.25 -19.67 6.44
CA ASN A 14 46.25 -21.04 6.94
C ASN A 14 46.05 -21.07 8.46
N GLN A 15 44.93 -20.55 8.94
CA GLN A 15 44.46 -20.80 10.29
C GLN A 15 43.47 -21.96 10.28
N PRO A 16 43.59 -22.95 11.18
CA PRO A 16 42.61 -24.02 11.29
C PRO A 16 41.26 -23.49 11.73
N GLU A 17 40.22 -23.97 11.09
CA GLU A 17 38.82 -23.65 11.29
C GLU A 17 38.44 -23.61 12.76
N THR A 18 38.25 -22.42 13.30
CA THR A 18 37.67 -22.26 14.63
C THR A 18 36.19 -22.61 14.54
N ARG A 19 35.83 -23.64 15.27
CA ARG A 19 34.49 -24.14 15.66
C ARG A 19 33.32 -23.26 15.24
N ASN A 20 32.53 -23.77 14.34
CA ASN A 20 31.21 -23.26 14.02
C ASN A 20 30.34 -23.28 15.30
N PRO A 21 29.90 -22.12 15.83
CA PRO A 21 29.11 -22.08 17.06
C PRO A 21 27.71 -22.72 16.93
N TRP A 22 27.33 -23.17 15.74
CA TRP A 22 26.02 -23.73 15.47
C TRP A 22 25.99 -25.27 15.36
N ASN A 23 27.12 -25.96 15.61
CA ASN A 23 27.22 -27.42 15.57
C ASN A 23 27.41 -28.01 16.97
N SER A 24 26.61 -27.59 17.92
CA SER A 24 26.45 -28.28 19.17
C SER A 24 25.16 -29.13 19.11
N SER A 25 25.34 -30.43 19.02
CA SER A 25 24.31 -31.48 19.09
C SER A 25 23.68 -31.60 20.49
N GLU A 26 23.48 -30.50 21.18
CA GLU A 26 22.79 -30.40 22.47
C GLU A 26 21.71 -29.34 22.45
N ILE A 27 20.83 -29.41 21.45
CA ILE A 27 19.51 -28.77 21.59
C ILE A 27 18.62 -29.84 22.22
N GLN A 28 18.63 -29.92 23.53
CA GLN A 28 17.57 -30.55 24.28
C GLN A 28 16.26 -29.84 23.95
N ASN A 29 15.34 -30.62 23.43
CA ASN A 29 14.02 -30.23 22.98
C ASN A 29 13.26 -29.53 24.13
N PRO A 30 12.85 -28.23 24.00
CA PRO A 30 12.14 -27.55 25.08
C PRO A 30 10.68 -27.97 25.25
N LEU A 31 10.24 -29.05 24.62
CA LEU A 31 8.82 -29.46 24.58
C LEU A 31 8.38 -30.41 25.70
N GLU A 32 9.24 -30.71 26.68
CA GLU A 32 8.84 -31.51 27.84
C GLU A 32 8.64 -30.69 29.13
N ARG A 33 8.06 -29.52 29.03
CA ARG A 33 7.55 -28.80 30.20
C ARG A 33 6.38 -27.90 29.89
N SER A 34 5.24 -28.49 29.57
CA SER A 34 3.96 -27.76 29.63
C SER A 34 2.90 -28.63 30.29
N GLU A 35 3.01 -28.79 31.60
CA GLU A 35 1.81 -28.99 32.39
C GLU A 35 1.05 -27.66 32.39
N GLY A 36 -0.16 -27.65 31.84
CA GLY A 36 -1.07 -26.54 31.94
C GLY A 36 -1.56 -25.88 30.65
N TYR A 37 -1.65 -26.62 29.53
CA TYR A 37 -2.42 -26.14 28.40
C TYR A 37 -3.85 -26.64 28.53
N GLU A 38 -4.72 -25.79 29.06
CA GLU A 38 -6.17 -26.02 29.01
C GLU A 38 -6.64 -25.88 27.58
N PRO A 39 -7.30 -26.91 26.98
CA PRO A 39 -7.89 -26.76 25.66
C PRO A 39 -9.03 -25.75 25.72
N TRP A 40 -9.07 -24.87 24.71
CA TRP A 40 -10.12 -23.93 24.42
C TRP A 40 -11.51 -24.54 24.67
N GLU A 41 -12.15 -24.18 25.77
CA GLU A 41 -13.58 -24.37 25.87
C GLU A 41 -14.25 -23.54 24.78
N GLN A 42 -14.95 -24.21 23.88
CA GLN A 42 -15.86 -23.64 22.92
C GLN A 42 -16.89 -22.81 23.69
N LYS A 43 -16.63 -21.52 23.84
CA LYS A 43 -17.67 -20.59 24.24
C LYS A 43 -18.74 -20.63 23.16
N SER A 44 -19.88 -21.20 23.52
CA SER A 44 -21.10 -21.25 22.76
C SER A 44 -21.37 -19.93 22.05
N ASN A 45 -21.46 -20.03 20.73
CA ASN A 45 -21.87 -18.99 19.80
C ASN A 45 -23.16 -18.31 20.30
N PRO A 46 -23.17 -16.99 20.54
CA PRO A 46 -24.43 -16.32 20.81
C PRO A 46 -25.29 -16.37 19.56
N GLN A 47 -26.51 -16.81 19.74
CA GLN A 47 -27.55 -17.04 18.74
C GLN A 47 -27.61 -15.86 17.75
N ILE A 48 -27.42 -16.18 16.47
CA ILE A 48 -27.74 -15.30 15.36
C ILE A 48 -29.25 -15.01 15.43
N PRO A 49 -29.69 -13.75 15.48
CA PRO A 49 -31.12 -13.46 15.45
C PRO A 49 -31.72 -13.92 14.13
N VAL A 50 -32.81 -14.60 14.27
CA VAL A 50 -33.63 -15.16 13.19
C VAL A 50 -33.89 -14.13 12.09
N LEU A 51 -33.63 -14.56 10.89
CA LEU A 51 -33.96 -13.96 9.62
C LEU A 51 -35.38 -13.32 9.66
N VAL A 52 -35.42 -12.00 9.61
CA VAL A 52 -36.67 -11.30 9.33
C VAL A 52 -37.07 -11.63 7.91
N GLN A 53 -38.17 -12.34 7.76
CA GLN A 53 -38.77 -12.60 6.47
C GLN A 53 -39.20 -11.27 5.85
N ILE A 54 -38.56 -10.91 4.74
CA ILE A 54 -39.03 -9.83 3.88
C ILE A 54 -40.22 -10.36 3.13
N PRO A 55 -41.39 -9.71 3.17
CA PRO A 55 -42.52 -10.10 2.36
C PRO A 55 -42.20 -9.93 0.87
N ASP A 56 -42.40 -10.98 0.09
CA ASP A 56 -42.41 -10.92 -1.37
C ASP A 56 -43.61 -10.09 -1.83
N GLU A 57 -43.41 -8.80 -2.05
CA GLU A 57 -44.30 -8.03 -2.89
C GLU A 57 -43.68 -7.85 -4.27
N PRO A 58 -44.40 -8.16 -5.35
CA PRO A 58 -43.90 -7.98 -6.71
C PRO A 58 -43.79 -6.49 -7.02
N VAL A 59 -42.56 -5.99 -7.16
CA VAL A 59 -42.31 -4.64 -7.67
C VAL A 59 -42.73 -4.64 -9.14
N GLN A 60 -43.84 -3.97 -9.43
CA GLN A 60 -44.25 -3.72 -10.79
C GLN A 60 -43.19 -2.85 -11.47
N ALA A 61 -42.67 -3.35 -12.58
CA ALA A 61 -41.80 -2.59 -13.47
C ALA A 61 -42.58 -1.39 -13.99
N GLN A 62 -42.23 -0.20 -13.52
CA GLN A 62 -42.66 1.05 -14.13
C GLN A 62 -41.68 1.39 -15.25
N ASP A 63 -42.24 1.37 -16.44
CA ASP A 63 -41.70 1.81 -17.71
C ASP A 63 -41.33 3.31 -17.59
N PHE A 64 -40.06 3.64 -17.49
CA PHE A 64 -39.57 5.02 -17.59
C PHE A 64 -39.31 5.29 -19.07
N SER A 65 -40.38 5.75 -19.76
CA SER A 65 -40.22 6.40 -21.06
C SER A 65 -39.47 7.69 -20.91
N ASP A 66 -38.42 7.83 -21.72
CA ASP A 66 -37.68 9.06 -21.99
C ASP A 66 -38.64 10.20 -22.33
N ASP A 67 -38.29 11.33 -21.80
CA ASP A 67 -38.52 12.71 -22.22
C ASP A 67 -39.13 13.53 -21.09
N ASP A 68 -38.31 14.41 -20.57
CA ASP A 68 -38.65 15.81 -20.32
C ASP A 68 -37.64 16.44 -19.40
N SER A 69 -36.93 17.41 -19.95
CA SER A 69 -36.14 18.40 -19.23
C SER A 69 -37.07 19.21 -18.30
N GLU A 70 -37.31 18.66 -17.11
CA GLU A 70 -38.00 19.41 -16.07
C GLU A 70 -37.04 20.38 -15.41
N THR A 71 -37.10 21.63 -15.86
CA THR A 71 -36.52 22.78 -15.17
C THR A 71 -37.25 22.93 -13.84
N VAL A 72 -36.66 22.42 -12.76
CA VAL A 72 -37.18 22.63 -11.41
C VAL A 72 -36.94 24.11 -11.05
N LEU A 73 -38.04 24.89 -11.11
CA LEU A 73 -38.10 26.23 -10.54
C LEU A 73 -37.95 26.09 -9.03
N LEU A 74 -36.76 26.36 -8.54
CA LEU A 74 -36.51 26.53 -7.09
C LEU A 74 -37.31 27.73 -6.62
N ARG A 75 -38.30 27.51 -5.78
CA ARG A 75 -39.02 28.53 -5.06
C ARG A 75 -38.02 29.21 -4.09
N ASP A 76 -37.93 30.49 -4.19
CA ASP A 76 -37.13 31.38 -3.37
C ASP A 76 -37.80 31.47 -1.97
N ASP A 77 -37.41 30.61 -1.05
CA ASP A 77 -37.70 30.74 0.35
C ASP A 77 -36.41 31.19 1.05
N GLY A 78 -36.12 32.43 0.95
CA GLY A 78 -35.41 33.38 1.83
C GLY A 78 -34.15 32.98 2.60
N ASP A 79 -33.57 31.80 2.39
CA ASP A 79 -32.25 31.39 2.95
C ASP A 79 -31.37 30.80 1.83
N SER A 80 -30.78 31.71 1.06
CA SER A 80 -29.87 31.36 -0.02
C SER A 80 -28.53 30.89 0.53
N GLU A 81 -28.48 29.67 1.02
CA GLU A 81 -27.22 28.92 1.01
C GLU A 81 -26.90 28.59 -0.45
N THR A 82 -26.09 29.45 -1.06
CA THR A 82 -25.54 29.19 -2.38
C THR A 82 -24.64 27.96 -2.28
N VAL A 83 -25.21 26.78 -2.46
CA VAL A 83 -24.46 25.54 -2.62
C VAL A 83 -23.70 25.69 -3.94
N LEU A 84 -22.45 26.12 -3.85
CA LEU A 84 -21.53 26.05 -4.96
C LEU A 84 -21.44 24.59 -5.38
N LEU A 85 -22.15 24.19 -6.41
CA LEU A 85 -21.99 22.91 -7.09
C LEU A 85 -20.55 22.89 -7.60
N ARG A 86 -19.63 22.35 -6.78
CA ARG A 86 -18.29 22.06 -7.22
C ARG A 86 -18.38 21.12 -8.40
N GLN A 87 -18.01 21.60 -9.57
CA GLN A 87 -17.91 20.74 -10.74
C GLN A 87 -16.99 19.55 -10.36
N PRO A 88 -17.34 18.32 -10.76
CA PRO A 88 -16.49 17.18 -10.48
C PRO A 88 -15.11 17.41 -11.10
N GLN A 89 -14.12 17.62 -10.25
CA GLN A 89 -12.75 17.84 -10.71
C GLN A 89 -12.24 16.50 -11.27
N LYS A 90 -11.85 16.54 -12.52
CA LYS A 90 -11.30 15.35 -13.20
C LYS A 90 -10.00 14.95 -12.53
N ILE A 91 -9.97 13.77 -11.95
CA ILE A 91 -8.76 13.17 -11.39
C ILE A 91 -7.90 12.70 -12.56
N SER A 92 -6.75 13.32 -12.75
CA SER A 92 -5.82 12.94 -13.80
C SER A 92 -4.40 13.27 -13.33
N ALA A 93 -3.64 12.25 -12.98
CA ALA A 93 -2.22 12.36 -12.68
C ALA A 93 -1.49 11.12 -13.18
N LYS A 94 -0.18 11.20 -13.27
CA LYS A 94 0.68 10.12 -13.74
C LYS A 94 1.88 9.95 -12.83
N LEU A 95 2.30 8.68 -12.67
CA LEU A 95 3.58 8.32 -12.08
C LEU A 95 4.44 7.72 -13.18
N ILE A 96 5.62 8.26 -13.37
CA ILE A 96 6.59 7.78 -14.36
C ILE A 96 7.72 7.09 -13.61
N ARG A 97 7.86 5.79 -13.76
CA ARG A 97 8.94 5.01 -13.17
C ARG A 97 10.26 5.35 -13.86
N ILE A 98 11.27 5.82 -13.12
CA ILE A 98 12.50 6.37 -13.71
C ILE A 98 13.29 5.29 -14.45
N ASN A 99 13.42 4.10 -13.87
CA ASN A 99 14.27 3.03 -14.42
C ASN A 99 13.73 2.43 -15.72
N THR A 100 12.41 2.28 -15.85
CA THR A 100 11.77 1.59 -16.97
C THR A 100 10.98 2.52 -17.89
N GLN A 101 10.80 3.79 -17.51
CA GLN A 101 9.94 4.76 -18.20
C GLN A 101 8.46 4.31 -18.26
N GLU A 102 8.07 3.36 -17.41
CA GLU A 102 6.70 2.88 -17.30
C GLU A 102 5.82 3.97 -16.70
N VAL A 103 4.65 4.20 -17.32
CA VAL A 103 3.70 5.24 -16.91
C VAL A 103 2.48 4.61 -16.28
N PHE A 104 2.17 5.01 -15.06
CA PHE A 104 0.97 4.60 -14.34
C PHE A 104 0.02 5.79 -14.21
N SER A 105 -1.26 5.58 -14.48
CA SER A 105 -2.30 6.62 -14.36
C SER A 105 -2.94 6.58 -12.99
N VAL A 106 -3.04 7.74 -12.33
CA VAL A 106 -3.79 7.95 -11.10
C VAL A 106 -5.15 8.49 -11.48
N THR A 107 -6.20 7.66 -11.37
CA THR A 107 -7.56 7.96 -11.85
C THR A 107 -8.62 7.88 -10.76
N THR A 108 -8.23 7.50 -9.56
CA THR A 108 -9.12 7.33 -8.39
C THR A 108 -8.74 8.29 -7.27
N GLU A 109 -9.72 8.67 -6.45
CA GLU A 109 -9.50 9.57 -5.30
C GLU A 109 -8.53 8.99 -4.27
N ASN A 110 -8.45 7.68 -4.16
CA ASN A 110 -7.56 6.96 -3.26
C ASN A 110 -6.83 5.88 -4.03
N CYS A 111 -5.80 6.26 -4.77
CA CYS A 111 -5.01 5.36 -5.60
C CYS A 111 -3.93 4.67 -4.75
N LYS A 112 -4.13 3.42 -4.44
CA LYS A 112 -3.17 2.58 -3.70
C LYS A 112 -2.07 2.06 -4.63
N ILE A 113 -0.83 2.08 -4.13
CA ILE A 113 0.36 1.62 -4.85
C ILE A 113 1.03 0.51 -4.05
N GLY A 114 1.37 -0.59 -4.69
CA GLY A 114 2.03 -1.70 -4.03
C GLY A 114 2.38 -2.84 -5.00
N LYS A 115 2.91 -3.95 -4.47
CA LYS A 115 3.30 -5.10 -5.30
C LYS A 115 2.18 -6.12 -5.54
N ARG A 116 1.04 -6.02 -4.85
CA ARG A 116 -0.05 -7.00 -4.93
C ARG A 116 -1.23 -6.45 -5.71
N ALA A 117 -1.45 -6.95 -6.92
CA ALA A 117 -2.49 -6.47 -7.82
C ALA A 117 -3.93 -6.54 -7.27
N LEU A 118 -4.20 -7.43 -6.31
CA LEU A 118 -5.52 -7.53 -5.67
C LEU A 118 -5.75 -6.47 -4.57
N MET A 119 -4.72 -5.74 -4.18
CA MET A 119 -4.75 -4.79 -3.05
C MET A 119 -4.30 -3.38 -3.46
N ALA A 120 -3.75 -3.22 -4.65
CA ALA A 120 -3.22 -1.96 -5.15
C ALA A 120 -3.79 -1.65 -6.53
N ASP A 121 -4.18 -0.40 -6.75
CA ASP A 121 -4.66 0.10 -8.04
C ASP A 121 -3.49 0.19 -9.03
N ILE A 122 -2.32 0.62 -8.55
CA ILE A 122 -1.05 0.59 -9.29
C ILE A 122 -0.18 -0.52 -8.72
N CYS A 123 0.02 -1.57 -9.53
CA CYS A 123 0.81 -2.73 -9.14
C CYS A 123 2.24 -2.62 -9.68
N ILE A 124 3.20 -2.40 -8.81
CA ILE A 124 4.63 -2.41 -9.14
C ILE A 124 5.14 -3.85 -9.06
N ARG A 125 5.25 -4.48 -10.21
CA ARG A 125 5.75 -5.86 -10.33
C ARG A 125 7.28 -5.90 -10.30
N ASN A 126 7.81 -7.09 -10.04
CA ASN A 126 9.25 -7.40 -10.10
C ASN A 126 10.14 -6.65 -9.10
N ASN A 127 9.54 -6.09 -8.03
CA ASN A 127 10.31 -5.54 -6.93
C ASN A 127 9.83 -6.13 -5.59
N PRO A 128 10.60 -7.04 -4.98
CA PRO A 128 10.22 -7.68 -3.71
C PRO A 128 10.27 -6.73 -2.52
N THR A 129 11.03 -5.61 -2.62
CA THR A 129 11.23 -4.64 -1.54
C THR A 129 10.03 -3.72 -1.34
N ILE A 130 9.14 -3.63 -2.33
CA ILE A 130 7.87 -2.89 -2.23
C ILE A 130 6.87 -3.71 -1.41
N SER A 131 6.16 -3.07 -0.48
CA SER A 131 5.10 -3.70 0.32
C SER A 131 3.88 -4.05 -0.53
N ARG A 132 3.02 -4.95 -0.04
CA ARG A 132 1.77 -5.36 -0.72
C ARG A 132 0.87 -4.17 -1.01
N GLU A 133 0.66 -3.32 0.00
CA GLU A 133 0.17 -1.96 -0.04
C GLU A 133 1.30 -1.10 0.53
N HIS A 134 1.86 -0.19 -0.25
CA HIS A 134 3.06 0.55 0.15
C HIS A 134 2.73 2.00 0.51
N CYS A 135 2.03 2.67 -0.38
CA CYS A 135 1.55 4.03 -0.17
C CYS A 135 0.21 4.25 -0.88
N VAL A 136 -0.44 5.37 -0.60
CA VAL A 136 -1.65 5.81 -1.28
C VAL A 136 -1.47 7.25 -1.75
N ILE A 137 -1.92 7.54 -2.97
CA ILE A 137 -2.08 8.89 -3.47
C ILE A 137 -3.56 9.25 -3.33
N ARG A 138 -3.84 10.33 -2.58
CA ARG A 138 -5.19 10.85 -2.36
C ARG A 138 -5.39 12.13 -3.12
N PHE A 139 -6.52 12.24 -3.81
CA PHE A 139 -6.97 13.47 -4.41
C PHE A 139 -8.02 14.13 -3.52
N ARG A 140 -7.78 15.36 -3.08
CA ARG A 140 -8.70 16.14 -2.25
C ARG A 140 -8.61 17.61 -2.59
N ASP A 141 -9.76 18.24 -2.75
CA ASP A 141 -9.87 19.69 -3.00
C ASP A 141 -9.00 20.22 -4.15
N GLY A 142 -8.82 19.40 -5.20
CA GLY A 142 -7.99 19.76 -6.36
C GLY A 142 -6.50 19.48 -6.24
N ASP A 143 -6.06 18.95 -5.11
CA ASP A 143 -4.68 18.64 -4.84
C ASP A 143 -4.44 17.15 -4.60
N TYR A 144 -3.22 16.73 -4.88
CA TYR A 144 -2.77 15.35 -4.63
C TYR A 144 -1.91 15.29 -3.38
N TYR A 145 -2.07 14.24 -2.61
CA TYR A 145 -1.32 13.96 -1.39
C TYR A 145 -0.83 12.52 -1.40
N ILE A 146 0.41 12.30 -0.96
CA ILE A 146 0.96 10.97 -0.75
C ILE A 146 1.05 10.66 0.73
N GLU A 147 0.70 9.43 1.10
CA GLU A 147 0.75 8.91 2.47
C GLU A 147 1.34 7.50 2.46
N ASP A 148 2.28 7.22 3.35
CA ASP A 148 2.82 5.88 3.54
C ASP A 148 1.81 4.98 4.26
N MET A 149 1.66 3.74 3.82
CA MET A 149 0.74 2.76 4.42
C MET A 149 1.48 1.77 5.33
N ASP A 150 2.30 2.29 6.23
CA ASP A 150 3.15 1.50 7.14
C ASP A 150 4.02 0.49 6.36
N SER A 151 4.66 0.98 5.32
CA SER A 151 5.49 0.17 4.45
C SER A 151 6.79 -0.27 5.12
N SER A 152 7.27 -1.49 4.82
CA SER A 152 8.48 -2.05 5.42
C SER A 152 9.75 -1.25 5.07
N ASN A 153 9.82 -0.65 3.89
CA ASN A 153 10.98 0.05 3.37
C ASN A 153 10.74 1.54 3.09
N TYR A 154 9.65 2.07 3.64
CA TYR A 154 9.31 3.50 3.65
C TYR A 154 9.08 4.15 2.28
N THR A 155 8.25 5.17 2.31
CA THR A 155 8.00 6.11 1.21
C THR A 155 8.79 7.41 1.45
N TYR A 156 9.36 7.97 0.38
CA TYR A 156 10.06 9.25 0.43
C TYR A 156 9.54 10.18 -0.65
N LEU A 157 9.41 11.46 -0.31
CA LEU A 157 9.09 12.55 -1.21
C LEU A 157 10.26 13.52 -1.25
N ASN A 158 10.90 13.69 -2.40
CA ASN A 158 12.09 14.53 -2.59
C ASN A 158 13.20 14.24 -1.56
N GLY A 159 13.41 12.97 -1.23
CA GLY A 159 14.38 12.51 -0.25
C GLY A 159 13.93 12.60 1.22
N ILE A 160 12.77 13.19 1.51
CA ILE A 160 12.21 13.29 2.86
C ILE A 160 11.23 12.14 3.10
N ARG A 161 11.41 11.41 4.19
CA ARG A 161 10.51 10.31 4.56
C ARG A 161 9.08 10.81 4.81
N VAL A 162 8.13 10.16 4.20
CA VAL A 162 6.69 10.33 4.48
C VAL A 162 6.31 9.40 5.62
N MET A 163 5.69 9.93 6.66
CA MET A 163 5.27 9.14 7.81
C MET A 163 3.82 8.66 7.63
N PRO A 164 3.48 7.44 8.08
CA PRO A 164 2.10 6.99 8.14
C PRO A 164 1.21 7.97 8.90
N GLY A 165 -0.01 8.20 8.41
CA GLY A 165 -0.93 9.17 9.01
C GLY A 165 -0.56 10.65 8.80
N HIS A 166 0.53 10.95 8.07
CA HIS A 166 0.98 12.32 7.81
C HIS A 166 1.12 12.55 6.29
N PRO A 167 0.01 12.76 5.57
CA PRO A 167 0.05 12.95 4.14
C PRO A 167 0.85 14.19 3.74
N LYS A 168 1.59 14.10 2.65
CA LYS A 168 2.36 15.20 2.06
C LYS A 168 1.77 15.59 0.72
N LYS A 169 1.58 16.90 0.50
CA LYS A 169 1.10 17.43 -0.76
C LYS A 169 2.12 17.18 -1.87
N LEU A 170 1.63 16.69 -3.01
CA LEU A 170 2.42 16.47 -4.23
C LEU A 170 2.37 17.69 -5.13
N GLN A 171 3.51 18.01 -5.71
CA GLN A 171 3.67 19.05 -6.73
C GLN A 171 4.12 18.42 -8.05
N GLU A 172 4.01 19.19 -9.13
CA GLU A 172 4.52 18.79 -10.43
C GLU A 172 6.03 18.50 -10.35
N GLU A 173 6.48 17.43 -11.02
CA GLU A 173 7.87 16.95 -11.06
C GLU A 173 8.42 16.42 -9.71
N ASP A 174 7.56 16.23 -8.70
CA ASP A 174 8.00 15.65 -7.43
C ASP A 174 8.55 14.23 -7.63
N ARG A 175 9.71 13.98 -6.99
CA ARG A 175 10.34 12.67 -6.97
C ARG A 175 9.83 11.85 -5.79
N ILE A 176 9.16 10.76 -6.10
CA ILE A 176 8.65 9.79 -5.13
C ILE A 176 9.58 8.57 -5.18
N ARG A 177 10.06 8.12 -4.01
CA ARG A 177 10.81 6.87 -3.89
C ARG A 177 10.06 5.90 -2.96
N LEU A 178 9.76 4.74 -3.50
CA LEU A 178 9.15 3.62 -2.77
C LEU A 178 10.23 2.54 -2.59
N SER A 179 10.78 2.41 -1.40
CA SER A 179 11.94 1.57 -1.14
C SER A 179 13.15 2.00 -1.98
N ASP A 180 13.51 1.24 -3.01
CA ASP A 180 14.60 1.47 -3.97
C ASP A 180 14.12 1.90 -5.37
N GLU A 181 12.80 2.01 -5.59
CA GLU A 181 12.21 2.44 -6.86
C GLU A 181 11.85 3.92 -6.84
N GLU A 182 12.22 4.62 -7.90
CA GLU A 182 11.96 6.05 -8.04
C GLU A 182 10.94 6.35 -9.14
N PHE A 183 10.09 7.32 -8.86
CA PHE A 183 9.02 7.79 -9.76
C PHE A 183 9.02 9.30 -9.81
N ILE A 184 8.60 9.85 -10.95
CA ILE A 184 8.26 11.28 -11.10
C ILE A 184 6.73 11.39 -11.10
N PHE A 185 6.21 12.28 -10.28
CA PHE A 185 4.80 12.63 -10.27
C PHE A 185 4.51 13.74 -11.28
N ARG A 186 3.42 13.57 -12.05
CA ARG A 186 2.91 14.59 -12.98
C ARG A 186 1.41 14.75 -12.81
N LYS A 187 0.97 16.00 -12.71
CA LYS A 187 -0.45 16.32 -12.80
C LYS A 187 -0.89 16.14 -14.25
N GLY A 188 -2.08 15.60 -14.46
CA GLY A 188 -2.69 15.57 -15.79
C GLY A 188 -3.39 16.90 -16.11
N GLU A 189 -3.44 17.20 -17.36
CA GLU A 189 -4.23 18.30 -17.90
C GLU A 189 -5.72 17.95 -17.96
#